data_5ef31a0494f54110d5d2e2316a3fceba
#
_entry.id   5ef31a0494f54110d5d2e2316a3fceba
#
_cell.length_a   1.000
_cell.length_b   1.000
_cell.length_c   1.000
_cell.angle_alpha   90.00
_cell.angle_beta   90.00
_cell.angle_gamma   90.00
#
_symmetry.space_group_name_H-M   'P 1'
#
loop_
_entity.id
_entity.type
_entity.pdbx_description
1 polymer ?
#
loop_
_entity_poly.entity_id
_entity_poly.type
_entity_poly.pdbx_seq_one_letter_code
_entity_poly.pdbx_strand_id
1 'polypeptide(L)'
;MGKINIKRVARLFSIPIILLACTAHATGGDAAEYIPHEGWDELWREMMIDIAAIGIVFAILTAYLLIRYRRKSPQDAGTAKKLSPVAALGWVLIPVFVFLADDIYLGLENFVHYKKFRNVPQNAYTVEVMSYMWGWEIEYTEGIKTQNEMRVPVGRPVHVKLKSRDVIHTLFMPDFRVKWDALPGTVQYLWFYPTKVGEHVMTCTEFCGTLHSSMHGKVIVMTEDDFSRWVEENKPKQGGAV
;
A
#
# COMPACT_ATOMS: atom_id res chain seq x y z
N MET A 1 -36.91 40.82 14.39
CA MET A 1 -36.91 39.33 14.36
C MET A 1 -37.19 38.89 12.94
N GLY A 2 -36.15 38.73 12.14
CA GLY A 2 -36.27 38.29 10.74
C GLY A 2 -36.42 36.76 10.66
N LYS A 3 -37.55 36.33 10.13
CA LYS A 3 -37.82 34.92 9.86
C LYS A 3 -36.80 34.39 8.83
N ILE A 4 -35.88 33.54 9.23
CA ILE A 4 -34.96 32.86 8.35
C ILE A 4 -35.80 31.96 7.42
N ASN A 5 -35.78 32.29 6.13
CA ASN A 5 -36.54 31.55 5.12
C ASN A 5 -35.84 30.21 4.87
N ILE A 6 -36.31 29.15 5.53
CA ILE A 6 -35.79 27.78 5.44
C ILE A 6 -35.64 27.28 3.99
N LYS A 7 -36.47 27.79 3.05
CA LYS A 7 -36.37 27.46 1.62
C LYS A 7 -35.12 28.06 0.93
N ARG A 8 -34.50 29.12 1.50
CA ARG A 8 -33.21 29.67 1.01
C ARG A 8 -32.01 28.88 1.52
N VAL A 9 -32.12 28.32 2.70
CA VAL A 9 -31.06 27.47 3.28
C VAL A 9 -31.03 26.11 2.59
N ALA A 10 -32.19 25.55 2.25
CA ALA A 10 -32.26 24.29 1.53
C ALA A 10 -31.69 24.35 0.10
N ARG A 11 -31.65 25.54 -0.56
CA ARG A 11 -31.02 25.72 -1.87
C ARG A 11 -29.49 25.88 -1.83
N LEU A 12 -28.92 26.15 -0.66
CA LEU A 12 -27.48 26.19 -0.47
C LEU A 12 -26.88 24.80 -0.16
N PHE A 13 -27.73 23.82 0.19
CA PHE A 13 -27.35 22.42 0.42
C PHE A 13 -27.77 21.47 -0.71
N SER A 14 -28.31 21.97 -1.81
CA SER A 14 -28.31 21.24 -3.06
C SER A 14 -26.96 21.40 -3.75
N ILE A 15 -25.89 21.09 -3.01
CA ILE A 15 -24.70 20.56 -3.65
C ILE A 15 -25.17 19.28 -4.29
N PRO A 16 -25.09 19.11 -5.64
CA PRO A 16 -25.23 17.78 -6.18
C PRO A 16 -24.23 16.95 -5.40
N ILE A 17 -24.72 15.98 -4.66
CA ILE A 17 -23.92 14.80 -4.37
C ILE A 17 -23.55 14.36 -5.77
N ILE A 18 -22.36 14.77 -6.21
CA ILE A 18 -21.69 14.10 -7.27
C ILE A 18 -21.50 12.71 -6.69
N LEU A 19 -22.50 11.85 -6.90
CA LEU A 19 -22.24 10.47 -7.15
C LEU A 19 -21.20 10.54 -8.28
N LEU A 20 -19.93 10.63 -7.92
CA LEU A 20 -18.90 10.05 -8.74
C LEU A 20 -19.40 8.62 -8.90
N ALA A 21 -20.07 8.39 -10.01
CA ALA A 21 -20.26 7.05 -10.49
C ALA A 21 -18.85 6.52 -10.60
N CYS A 22 -18.42 5.84 -9.52
CA CYS A 22 -17.33 4.91 -9.58
C CYS A 22 -17.77 3.93 -10.66
N THR A 23 -17.42 4.21 -11.89
CA THR A 23 -17.32 3.19 -12.90
C THR A 23 -16.23 2.29 -12.34
N ALA A 24 -16.67 1.33 -11.52
CA ALA A 24 -15.86 0.17 -11.24
C ALA A 24 -15.52 -0.39 -12.62
N HIS A 25 -14.37 0.00 -13.13
CA HIS A 25 -13.69 -0.74 -14.14
C HIS A 25 -13.30 -2.05 -13.47
N ALA A 26 -14.27 -2.94 -13.29
CA ALA A 26 -13.99 -4.35 -13.22
C ALA A 26 -13.39 -4.70 -14.59
N THR A 27 -12.15 -4.34 -14.80
CA THR A 27 -11.33 -4.93 -15.83
C THR A 27 -11.19 -6.38 -15.40
N GLY A 28 -12.09 -7.22 -15.89
CA GLY A 28 -11.90 -8.65 -15.93
C GLY A 28 -10.74 -8.95 -16.88
N GLY A 29 -9.54 -8.43 -16.54
CA GLY A 29 -8.29 -8.80 -17.18
C GLY A 29 -7.89 -10.14 -16.62
N ASP A 30 -7.44 -11.02 -17.50
CA ASP A 30 -6.85 -12.31 -17.17
C ASP A 30 -5.78 -12.14 -16.08
N ALA A 31 -5.61 -13.14 -15.21
CA ALA A 31 -4.66 -13.13 -14.09
C ALA A 31 -3.19 -12.86 -14.50
N ALA A 32 -2.92 -12.83 -15.81
CA ALA A 32 -1.62 -12.50 -16.41
C ALA A 32 -1.27 -11.00 -16.44
N GLU A 33 -2.22 -10.12 -16.15
CA GLU A 33 -2.04 -8.66 -16.35
C GLU A 33 -2.04 -7.85 -15.04
N TYR A 34 -2.22 -8.48 -13.89
CA TYR A 34 -2.16 -7.77 -12.60
C TYR A 34 -0.72 -7.55 -12.16
N ILE A 35 -0.34 -6.30 -12.07
CA ILE A 35 0.97 -5.87 -11.54
C ILE A 35 0.73 -5.28 -10.15
N PRO A 36 1.27 -5.90 -9.06
CA PRO A 36 0.93 -5.50 -7.69
C PRO A 36 1.17 -4.02 -7.37
N HIS A 37 2.30 -3.46 -7.81
CA HIS A 37 2.63 -2.07 -7.49
C HIS A 37 1.72 -1.07 -8.22
N GLU A 38 1.25 -1.36 -9.43
CA GLU A 38 0.32 -0.48 -10.16
C GLU A 38 -1.04 -0.42 -9.46
N GLY A 39 -1.55 -1.57 -8.99
CA GLY A 39 -2.79 -1.61 -8.23
C GLY A 39 -2.73 -0.83 -6.92
N TRP A 40 -1.60 -0.94 -6.20
CA TRP A 40 -1.39 -0.16 -4.98
C TRP A 40 -1.20 1.33 -5.26
N ASP A 41 -0.56 1.71 -6.35
CA ASP A 41 -0.38 3.10 -6.74
C ASP A 41 -1.70 3.77 -7.16
N GLU A 42 -2.60 3.03 -7.80
CA GLU A 42 -3.95 3.50 -8.12
C GLU A 42 -4.75 3.78 -6.85
N LEU A 43 -4.82 2.80 -5.93
CA LEU A 43 -5.51 2.96 -4.65
C LEU A 43 -4.93 4.10 -3.81
N TRP A 44 -3.60 4.24 -3.80
CA TRP A 44 -2.92 5.35 -3.14
C TRP A 44 -3.30 6.71 -3.71
N ARG A 45 -3.38 6.83 -5.03
CA ARG A 45 -3.78 8.07 -5.71
C ARG A 45 -5.21 8.47 -5.33
N GLU A 46 -6.14 7.53 -5.33
CA GLU A 46 -7.53 7.77 -4.95
C GLU A 46 -7.60 8.25 -3.50
N MET A 47 -6.99 7.53 -2.58
CA MET A 47 -6.94 7.91 -1.16
C MET A 47 -6.35 9.31 -0.95
N MET A 48 -5.30 9.68 -1.70
CA MET A 48 -4.70 11.01 -1.61
C MET A 48 -5.64 12.11 -2.12
N ILE A 49 -6.44 11.84 -3.15
CA ILE A 49 -7.44 12.77 -3.66
C ILE A 49 -8.53 12.99 -2.60
N ASP A 50 -9.03 11.94 -1.97
CA ASP A 50 -10.06 12.02 -0.94
C ASP A 50 -9.58 12.78 0.29
N ILE A 51 -8.39 12.47 0.78
CA ILE A 51 -7.76 13.19 1.91
C ILE A 51 -7.57 14.67 1.58
N ALA A 52 -7.11 14.99 0.36
CA ALA A 52 -6.92 16.37 -0.06
C ALA A 52 -8.25 17.11 -0.16
N ALA A 53 -9.29 16.50 -0.72
CA ALA A 53 -10.61 17.09 -0.84
C ALA A 53 -11.22 17.39 0.52
N ILE A 54 -11.23 16.41 1.42
CA ILE A 54 -11.73 16.57 2.80
C ILE A 54 -10.89 17.62 3.54
N GLY A 55 -9.56 17.56 3.45
CA GLY A 55 -8.65 18.49 4.11
C GLY A 55 -8.87 19.95 3.65
N ILE A 56 -9.06 20.18 2.36
CA ILE A 56 -9.37 21.51 1.81
C ILE A 56 -10.69 22.05 2.36
N VAL A 57 -11.74 21.24 2.37
CA VAL A 57 -13.04 21.63 2.95
C VAL A 57 -12.90 22.02 4.41
N PHE A 58 -12.21 21.21 5.21
CA PHE A 58 -11.95 21.50 6.62
C PHE A 58 -11.09 22.77 6.80
N ALA A 59 -10.06 22.95 6.00
CA ALA A 59 -9.20 24.16 6.07
C ALA A 59 -10.00 25.42 5.77
N ILE A 60 -10.82 25.42 4.71
CA ILE A 60 -11.68 26.55 4.35
C ILE A 60 -12.69 26.83 5.46
N LEU A 61 -13.36 25.81 5.98
CA LEU A 61 -14.33 25.97 7.07
C LEU A 61 -13.67 26.50 8.33
N THR A 62 -12.52 25.97 8.70
CA THR A 62 -11.76 26.43 9.86
C THR A 62 -11.32 27.89 9.70
N ALA A 63 -10.75 28.25 8.55
CA ALA A 63 -10.35 29.62 8.26
C ALA A 63 -11.56 30.59 8.32
N TYR A 64 -12.69 30.19 7.72
CA TYR A 64 -13.93 30.95 7.80
C TYR A 64 -14.40 31.17 9.24
N LEU A 65 -14.41 30.13 10.04
CA LEU A 65 -14.85 30.22 11.45
C LEU A 65 -13.90 31.09 12.27
N LEU A 66 -12.59 30.96 12.11
CA LEU A 66 -11.59 31.75 12.81
C LEU A 66 -11.70 33.25 12.45
N ILE A 67 -11.88 33.58 11.17
CA ILE A 67 -12.03 34.96 10.72
C ILE A 67 -13.38 35.54 11.16
N ARG A 68 -14.48 34.78 10.98
CA ARG A 68 -15.86 35.23 11.22
C ARG A 68 -16.16 35.43 12.70
N TYR A 69 -15.63 34.54 13.55
CA TYR A 69 -15.92 34.48 14.99
C TYR A 69 -14.72 34.89 15.85
N ARG A 70 -13.70 35.50 15.25
CA ARG A 70 -12.56 36.05 16.02
C ARG A 70 -13.04 37.06 17.05
N ARG A 71 -12.48 37.03 18.24
CA ARG A 71 -12.71 38.05 19.29
C ARG A 71 -12.24 39.43 18.80
N LYS A 72 -13.09 40.44 18.91
CA LYS A 72 -12.79 41.80 18.46
C LYS A 72 -12.53 42.75 19.64
N SER A 73 -13.01 42.42 20.84
CA SER A 73 -12.88 43.22 22.06
C SER A 73 -12.68 42.31 23.27
N PRO A 74 -11.96 42.79 24.33
CA PRO A 74 -11.86 42.05 25.59
C PRO A 74 -13.20 41.74 26.24
N GLN A 75 -14.21 42.53 25.93
CA GLN A 75 -15.57 42.39 26.46
C GLN A 75 -16.45 41.44 25.64
N ASP A 76 -15.98 40.99 24.49
CA ASP A 76 -16.72 40.05 23.65
C ASP A 76 -16.85 38.69 24.38
N ALA A 77 -18.07 38.35 24.76
CA ALA A 77 -18.43 37.05 25.28
C ALA A 77 -19.01 36.19 24.17
N GLY A 78 -18.62 34.91 24.14
CA GLY A 78 -19.19 33.95 23.19
C GLY A 78 -20.69 33.74 23.44
N THR A 79 -21.50 33.86 22.37
CA THR A 79 -22.98 33.70 22.43
C THR A 79 -23.41 32.43 21.70
N ALA A 80 -22.78 31.30 22.00
CA ALA A 80 -23.18 30.03 21.40
C ALA A 80 -24.59 29.63 21.81
N LYS A 81 -25.50 29.48 20.86
CA LYS A 81 -26.82 28.92 21.09
C LYS A 81 -26.72 27.41 21.27
N LYS A 82 -27.47 26.86 22.21
CA LYS A 82 -27.59 25.40 22.33
C LYS A 82 -28.18 24.84 21.05
N LEU A 83 -27.57 23.78 20.56
CA LEU A 83 -28.09 23.03 19.43
C LEU A 83 -29.40 22.30 19.83
N SER A 84 -30.33 22.20 18.90
CA SER A 84 -31.45 21.26 19.07
C SER A 84 -30.95 19.83 19.07
N PRO A 85 -31.63 18.88 19.71
CA PRO A 85 -31.21 17.47 19.70
C PRO A 85 -31.03 16.91 18.30
N VAL A 86 -31.89 17.29 17.36
CA VAL A 86 -31.80 16.88 15.95
C VAL A 86 -30.54 17.45 15.27
N ALA A 87 -30.22 18.72 15.51
CA ALA A 87 -29.01 19.34 14.97
C ALA A 87 -27.75 18.72 15.59
N ALA A 88 -27.77 18.44 16.89
CA ALA A 88 -26.65 17.75 17.56
C ALA A 88 -26.44 16.34 17.00
N LEU A 89 -27.52 15.59 16.80
CA LEU A 89 -27.45 14.27 16.17
C LEU A 89 -26.90 14.34 14.72
N GLY A 90 -27.35 15.32 13.94
CA GLY A 90 -26.84 15.55 12.58
C GLY A 90 -25.34 15.82 12.55
N TRP A 91 -24.83 16.63 13.49
CA TRP A 91 -23.39 16.90 13.61
C TRP A 91 -22.55 15.67 13.93
N VAL A 92 -23.13 14.68 14.59
CA VAL A 92 -22.47 13.39 14.87
C VAL A 92 -22.61 12.43 13.70
N LEU A 93 -23.82 12.26 13.18
CA LEU A 93 -24.12 11.21 12.20
C LEU A 93 -23.59 11.54 10.80
N ILE A 94 -23.60 12.81 10.37
CA ILE A 94 -23.15 13.17 9.02
C ILE A 94 -21.67 12.80 8.79
N PRO A 95 -20.70 13.19 9.65
CA PRO A 95 -19.32 12.75 9.53
C PRO A 95 -19.18 11.22 9.59
N VAL A 96 -19.90 10.57 10.51
CA VAL A 96 -19.85 9.10 10.64
C VAL A 96 -20.27 8.41 9.35
N PHE A 97 -21.37 8.83 8.73
CA PHE A 97 -21.81 8.22 7.47
C PHE A 97 -20.88 8.52 6.29
N VAL A 98 -20.27 9.71 6.23
CA VAL A 98 -19.30 10.06 5.20
C VAL A 98 -18.08 9.17 5.31
N PHE A 99 -17.47 9.07 6.51
CA PHE A 99 -16.28 8.22 6.71
C PHE A 99 -16.61 6.72 6.56
N LEU A 100 -17.76 6.28 7.04
CA LEU A 100 -18.16 4.87 6.88
C LEU A 100 -18.32 4.47 5.41
N ALA A 101 -18.84 5.37 4.55
CA ALA A 101 -18.97 5.10 3.13
C ALA A 101 -17.59 4.99 2.47
N ASP A 102 -16.66 5.88 2.82
CA ASP A 102 -15.27 5.85 2.35
C ASP A 102 -14.54 4.59 2.84
N ASP A 103 -14.64 4.26 4.13
CA ASP A 103 -14.03 3.05 4.71
C ASP A 103 -14.54 1.76 4.05
N ILE A 104 -15.85 1.68 3.75
CA ILE A 104 -16.43 0.52 3.04
C ILE A 104 -15.86 0.43 1.62
N TYR A 105 -15.81 1.55 0.90
CA TYR A 105 -15.28 1.59 -0.46
C TYR A 105 -13.80 1.16 -0.49
N LEU A 106 -12.94 1.82 0.28
CA LEU A 106 -11.52 1.50 0.37
C LEU A 106 -11.28 0.07 0.86
N GLY A 107 -12.11 -0.42 1.81
CA GLY A 107 -12.04 -1.78 2.31
C GLY A 107 -12.35 -2.83 1.23
N LEU A 108 -13.34 -2.58 0.39
CA LEU A 108 -13.71 -3.47 -0.71
C LEU A 108 -12.62 -3.50 -1.79
N GLU A 109 -12.11 -2.34 -2.21
CA GLU A 109 -11.02 -2.24 -3.19
C GLU A 109 -9.75 -2.90 -2.67
N ASN A 110 -9.34 -2.60 -1.43
CA ASN A 110 -8.20 -3.24 -0.80
C ASN A 110 -8.34 -4.77 -0.75
N PHE A 111 -9.54 -5.28 -0.46
CA PHE A 111 -9.78 -6.72 -0.44
C PHE A 111 -9.64 -7.36 -1.83
N VAL A 112 -10.07 -6.68 -2.89
CA VAL A 112 -9.89 -7.14 -4.28
C VAL A 112 -8.40 -7.18 -4.62
N HIS A 113 -7.64 -6.13 -4.34
CA HIS A 113 -6.19 -6.08 -4.55
C HIS A 113 -5.45 -7.14 -3.73
N TYR A 114 -5.82 -7.31 -2.46
CA TYR A 114 -5.25 -8.34 -1.59
C TYR A 114 -5.46 -9.75 -2.18
N LYS A 115 -6.66 -10.07 -2.64
CA LYS A 115 -6.94 -11.38 -3.27
C LYS A 115 -6.10 -11.61 -4.53
N LYS A 116 -5.95 -10.59 -5.38
CA LYS A 116 -5.07 -10.65 -6.56
C LYS A 116 -3.61 -10.85 -6.16
N PHE A 117 -3.15 -10.08 -5.17
CA PHE A 117 -1.79 -10.20 -4.62
C PHE A 117 -1.51 -11.57 -3.98
N ARG A 118 -2.51 -12.22 -3.39
CA ARG A 118 -2.35 -13.58 -2.82
C ARG A 118 -2.45 -14.69 -3.87
N ASN A 119 -2.74 -14.37 -5.12
CA ASN A 119 -2.80 -15.33 -6.22
C ASN A 119 -1.53 -15.22 -7.07
N VAL A 120 -0.55 -16.10 -6.78
CA VAL A 120 0.73 -16.13 -7.50
C VAL A 120 0.51 -16.60 -8.94
N PRO A 121 0.99 -15.86 -9.95
CA PRO A 121 0.92 -16.30 -11.35
C PRO A 121 1.64 -17.64 -11.58
N GLN A 122 1.09 -18.51 -12.41
CA GLN A 122 1.64 -19.85 -12.67
C GLN A 122 3.02 -19.83 -13.34
N ASN A 123 3.31 -18.78 -14.13
CA ASN A 123 4.58 -18.58 -14.81
C ASN A 123 5.63 -17.85 -13.96
N ALA A 124 5.37 -17.67 -12.66
CA ALA A 124 6.29 -16.96 -11.77
C ALA A 124 7.61 -17.72 -11.60
N TYR A 125 8.72 -16.98 -11.68
CA TYR A 125 10.02 -17.50 -11.30
C TYR A 125 10.12 -17.58 -9.78
N THR A 126 10.43 -18.76 -9.24
CA THR A 126 10.44 -18.98 -7.79
C THR A 126 11.83 -18.86 -7.22
N VAL A 127 11.97 -18.08 -6.13
CA VAL A 127 13.16 -18.02 -5.28
C VAL A 127 12.78 -18.29 -3.83
N GLU A 128 13.68 -18.90 -3.07
CA GLU A 128 13.55 -19.04 -1.62
C GLU A 128 14.45 -18.01 -0.93
N VAL A 129 13.88 -17.29 0.04
CA VAL A 129 14.61 -16.33 0.85
C VAL A 129 14.57 -16.75 2.30
N MET A 130 15.76 -17.00 2.85
CA MET A 130 15.95 -17.30 4.26
C MET A 130 16.54 -16.07 4.96
N SER A 131 15.76 -15.46 5.85
CA SER A 131 16.24 -14.39 6.71
C SER A 131 16.97 -14.94 7.94
N TYR A 132 17.97 -14.20 8.42
CA TYR A 132 18.71 -14.49 9.65
C TYR A 132 19.30 -13.19 10.20
N MET A 133 19.72 -13.18 11.45
CA MET A 133 20.41 -12.04 12.07
C MET A 133 21.86 -11.95 11.56
N TRP A 134 22.26 -11.01 10.64
CA TRP A 134 21.44 -9.94 10.07
C TRP A 134 21.68 -9.90 8.55
N GLY A 135 20.99 -10.78 7.83
CA GLY A 135 21.16 -10.90 6.38
C GLY A 135 20.08 -11.74 5.72
N TRP A 136 20.21 -11.89 4.43
CA TRP A 136 19.31 -12.60 3.54
C TRP A 136 20.10 -13.62 2.73
N GLU A 137 19.76 -14.90 2.83
CA GLU A 137 20.24 -15.95 1.93
C GLU A 137 19.15 -16.20 0.88
N ILE A 138 19.51 -16.11 -0.37
CA ILE A 138 18.61 -16.33 -1.50
C ILE A 138 19.01 -17.63 -2.20
N GLU A 139 18.08 -18.56 -2.33
CA GLU A 139 18.27 -19.82 -3.02
C GLU A 139 17.36 -19.91 -4.23
N TYR A 140 17.93 -20.24 -5.36
CA TYR A 140 17.27 -20.36 -6.65
C TYR A 140 16.93 -21.81 -6.96
N THR A 141 15.95 -22.04 -7.83
CA THR A 141 15.53 -23.38 -8.24
C THR A 141 16.66 -24.21 -8.85
N GLU A 142 17.63 -23.54 -9.45
CA GLU A 142 18.82 -24.15 -10.05
C GLU A 142 19.92 -24.49 -9.03
N GLY A 143 19.68 -24.28 -7.74
CA GLY A 143 20.60 -24.56 -6.64
C GLY A 143 21.65 -23.48 -6.39
N ILE A 144 21.56 -22.36 -7.07
CA ILE A 144 22.43 -21.19 -6.85
C ILE A 144 22.06 -20.57 -5.50
N LYS A 145 23.07 -20.14 -4.74
CA LYS A 145 22.90 -19.41 -3.49
C LYS A 145 23.64 -18.08 -3.52
N THR A 146 22.94 -17.03 -3.12
CA THR A 146 23.52 -15.68 -2.98
C THR A 146 23.23 -15.13 -1.60
N GLN A 147 23.98 -14.13 -1.17
CA GLN A 147 23.76 -13.45 0.09
C GLN A 147 23.54 -11.95 -0.12
N ASN A 148 22.44 -11.45 0.44
CA ASN A 148 22.05 -10.04 0.37
C ASN A 148 21.89 -9.50 -1.07
N GLU A 149 21.82 -10.38 -2.05
CA GLU A 149 21.67 -10.02 -3.46
C GLU A 149 20.71 -11.01 -4.16
N MET A 150 19.56 -10.51 -4.61
CA MET A 150 18.57 -11.25 -5.38
C MET A 150 18.64 -10.80 -6.82
N ARG A 151 18.90 -11.71 -7.76
CA ARG A 151 18.90 -11.45 -9.20
C ARG A 151 17.65 -12.05 -9.83
N VAL A 152 16.96 -11.27 -10.66
CA VAL A 152 15.67 -11.67 -11.26
C VAL A 152 15.53 -11.10 -12.66
N PRO A 153 14.78 -11.79 -13.56
CA PRO A 153 14.54 -11.28 -14.91
C PRO A 153 13.47 -10.19 -14.91
N VAL A 154 13.61 -9.20 -15.78
CA VAL A 154 12.57 -8.19 -16.05
C VAL A 154 11.41 -8.82 -16.82
N GLY A 155 10.19 -8.30 -16.61
CA GLY A 155 9.01 -8.72 -17.38
C GLY A 155 8.46 -10.11 -17.01
N ARG A 156 8.87 -10.68 -15.89
CA ARG A 156 8.41 -11.97 -15.39
C ARG A 156 8.05 -11.88 -13.90
N PRO A 157 6.88 -12.39 -13.48
CA PRO A 157 6.55 -12.41 -12.06
C PRO A 157 7.55 -13.25 -11.27
N VAL A 158 7.91 -12.76 -10.08
CA VAL A 158 8.83 -13.44 -9.17
C VAL A 158 8.08 -13.83 -7.90
N HIS A 159 8.06 -15.12 -7.62
CA HIS A 159 7.48 -15.70 -6.42
C HIS A 159 8.57 -15.92 -5.37
N VAL A 160 8.47 -15.24 -4.25
CA VAL A 160 9.39 -15.36 -3.13
C VAL A 160 8.78 -16.21 -2.04
N LYS A 161 9.36 -17.37 -1.77
CA LYS A 161 9.09 -18.17 -0.58
C LYS A 161 9.98 -17.66 0.56
N LEU A 162 9.38 -17.16 1.62
CA LEU A 162 10.04 -16.43 2.68
C LEU A 162 10.04 -17.23 3.98
N LYS A 163 11.22 -17.42 4.56
CA LYS A 163 11.45 -18.17 5.80
C LYS A 163 12.35 -17.38 6.74
N SER A 164 12.31 -17.68 8.03
CA SER A 164 13.28 -17.19 9.00
C SER A 164 13.97 -18.33 9.71
N ARG A 165 15.27 -18.14 9.95
CA ARG A 165 16.13 -19.10 10.71
C ARG A 165 16.04 -18.87 12.21
N ASP A 166 15.76 -17.65 12.65
CA ASP A 166 15.89 -17.23 14.05
C ASP A 166 14.68 -16.43 14.57
N VAL A 167 14.61 -15.14 14.33
CA VAL A 167 13.53 -14.26 14.80
C VAL A 167 12.64 -13.80 13.65
N ILE A 168 11.62 -13.02 13.94
CA ILE A 168 10.79 -12.40 12.90
C ILE A 168 11.62 -11.33 12.19
N HIS A 169 11.60 -11.36 10.88
CA HIS A 169 12.08 -10.32 9.99
C HIS A 169 10.98 -9.93 9.03
N THR A 170 11.09 -8.80 8.37
CA THR A 170 10.15 -8.42 7.29
C THR A 170 10.94 -8.05 6.05
N LEU A 171 10.74 -8.78 4.97
CA LEU A 171 11.27 -8.42 3.66
C LEU A 171 10.44 -7.28 3.07
N PHE A 172 11.08 -6.13 2.87
CA PHE A 172 10.47 -4.96 2.25
C PHE A 172 11.25 -4.55 1.01
N MET A 173 10.56 -4.46 -0.10
CA MET A 173 11.10 -4.00 -1.38
C MET A 173 10.24 -2.81 -1.86
N PRO A 174 10.64 -1.56 -1.51
CA PRO A 174 9.82 -0.35 -1.73
C PRO A 174 9.48 -0.10 -3.19
N ASP A 175 10.42 -0.33 -4.11
CA ASP A 175 10.22 -0.08 -5.54
C ASP A 175 9.17 -1.01 -6.17
N PHE A 176 8.94 -2.18 -5.56
CA PHE A 176 7.92 -3.13 -5.98
C PHE A 176 6.64 -3.07 -5.12
N ARG A 177 6.58 -2.15 -4.16
CA ARG A 177 5.44 -1.96 -3.24
C ARG A 177 5.04 -3.22 -2.47
N VAL A 178 5.98 -4.10 -2.17
CA VAL A 178 5.71 -5.35 -1.45
C VAL A 178 6.48 -5.43 -0.15
N LYS A 179 5.77 -5.90 0.88
CA LYS A 179 6.30 -6.13 2.22
C LYS A 179 5.62 -7.36 2.82
N TRP A 180 6.42 -8.30 3.37
CA TRP A 180 5.89 -9.48 4.02
C TRP A 180 6.82 -10.02 5.11
N ASP A 181 6.23 -10.59 6.17
CA ASP A 181 6.97 -11.10 7.31
C ASP A 181 7.57 -12.47 7.04
N ALA A 182 8.81 -12.65 7.45
CA ALA A 182 9.52 -13.92 7.52
C ALA A 182 9.40 -14.47 8.94
N LEU A 183 8.59 -15.51 9.11
CA LEU A 183 8.29 -16.08 10.42
C LEU A 183 9.09 -17.37 10.65
N PRO A 184 9.70 -17.56 11.85
CA PRO A 184 10.31 -18.82 12.20
C PRO A 184 9.31 -19.99 12.16
N GLY A 185 9.75 -21.13 11.64
CA GLY A 185 8.95 -22.35 11.61
C GLY A 185 7.83 -22.39 10.57
N THR A 186 7.63 -21.32 9.79
CA THR A 186 6.62 -21.28 8.73
C THR A 186 7.19 -20.79 7.41
N VAL A 187 6.54 -21.18 6.31
CA VAL A 187 6.86 -20.67 4.97
C VAL A 187 5.80 -19.64 4.60
N GLN A 188 6.21 -18.40 4.52
CA GLN A 188 5.40 -17.32 3.99
C GLN A 188 5.70 -17.11 2.51
N TYR A 189 4.91 -16.30 1.80
CA TYR A 189 5.18 -15.96 0.42
C TYR A 189 4.66 -14.58 0.06
N LEU A 190 5.34 -13.99 -0.89
CA LEU A 190 4.92 -12.81 -1.65
C LEU A 190 5.30 -13.01 -3.11
N TRP A 191 4.80 -12.16 -3.98
CA TRP A 191 5.30 -12.07 -5.35
C TRP A 191 5.32 -10.62 -5.81
N PHE A 192 6.16 -10.34 -6.79
CA PHE A 192 6.28 -9.01 -7.39
C PHE A 192 6.57 -9.13 -8.89
N TYR A 193 6.39 -8.03 -9.61
CA TYR A 193 6.59 -7.98 -11.04
C TYR A 193 7.60 -6.90 -11.39
N PRO A 194 8.86 -7.22 -11.72
CA PRO A 194 9.88 -6.25 -12.09
C PRO A 194 9.63 -5.73 -13.51
N THR A 195 9.40 -4.43 -13.65
CA THR A 195 9.10 -3.77 -14.94
C THR A 195 10.30 -3.06 -15.57
N LYS A 196 11.37 -2.83 -14.80
CA LYS A 196 12.56 -2.09 -15.25
C LYS A 196 13.82 -2.77 -14.79
N VAL A 197 14.81 -2.85 -15.68
CA VAL A 197 16.17 -3.29 -15.36
C VAL A 197 16.84 -2.26 -14.44
N GLY A 198 17.58 -2.75 -13.43
CA GLY A 198 18.29 -1.89 -12.49
C GLY A 198 18.54 -2.53 -11.14
N GLU A 199 19.17 -1.78 -10.26
CA GLU A 199 19.37 -2.15 -8.85
C GLU A 199 18.27 -1.51 -7.99
N HIS A 200 17.68 -2.33 -7.11
CA HIS A 200 16.61 -1.96 -6.19
C HIS A 200 16.98 -2.39 -4.77
N VAL A 201 16.47 -1.68 -3.78
CA VAL A 201 16.74 -1.99 -2.38
C VAL A 201 15.80 -3.09 -1.87
N MET A 202 16.32 -4.01 -1.07
CA MET A 202 15.55 -4.83 -0.14
C MET A 202 16.06 -4.61 1.28
N THR A 203 15.17 -4.52 2.26
CA THR A 203 15.53 -4.20 3.65
C THR A 203 14.64 -4.92 4.63
N CYS A 204 15.14 -5.06 5.88
CA CYS A 204 14.34 -5.54 7.00
C CYS A 204 13.57 -4.37 7.63
N THR A 205 12.27 -4.54 7.87
CA THR A 205 11.41 -3.53 8.51
C THR A 205 10.73 -4.04 9.78
N GLU A 206 11.14 -5.20 10.30
CA GLU A 206 10.78 -5.69 11.63
C GLU A 206 12.01 -5.76 12.52
N PHE A 207 11.93 -5.21 13.73
CA PHE A 207 13.09 -5.14 14.63
C PHE A 207 13.60 -6.54 15.00
N CYS A 208 14.79 -6.87 14.50
CA CYS A 208 15.41 -8.19 14.62
C CYS A 208 16.73 -8.19 15.41
N GLY A 209 17.00 -7.14 16.17
CA GLY A 209 18.18 -7.04 17.05
C GLY A 209 19.14 -5.92 16.68
N THR A 210 20.38 -6.00 17.18
CA THR A 210 21.35 -4.89 17.21
C THR A 210 21.69 -4.30 15.83
N LEU A 211 21.85 -5.14 14.80
CA LEU A 211 22.18 -4.69 13.43
C LEU A 211 20.95 -4.61 12.52
N HIS A 212 19.75 -4.50 13.08
CA HIS A 212 18.52 -4.36 12.30
C HIS A 212 18.60 -3.25 11.25
N SER A 213 19.13 -2.09 11.61
CA SER A 213 19.25 -0.94 10.68
C SER A 213 20.25 -1.16 9.55
N SER A 214 21.11 -2.16 9.65
CA SER A 214 22.10 -2.53 8.63
C SER A 214 21.68 -3.75 7.80
N MET A 215 20.54 -4.37 8.14
CA MET A 215 20.03 -5.55 7.43
C MET A 215 19.32 -5.16 6.13
N HIS A 216 20.11 -4.95 5.10
CA HIS A 216 19.64 -4.62 3.76
C HIS A 216 20.43 -5.42 2.72
N GLY A 217 19.86 -5.46 1.52
CA GLY A 217 20.45 -6.10 0.35
C GLY A 217 19.95 -5.44 -0.92
N LYS A 218 20.17 -6.09 -2.04
CA LYS A 218 19.85 -5.60 -3.38
C LYS A 218 18.97 -6.60 -4.11
N VAL A 219 18.04 -6.08 -4.91
CA VAL A 219 17.38 -6.81 -5.99
C VAL A 219 17.94 -6.27 -7.30
N ILE A 220 18.60 -7.12 -8.07
CA ILE A 220 19.18 -6.78 -9.38
C ILE A 220 18.24 -7.34 -10.44
N VAL A 221 17.51 -6.45 -11.09
CA VAL A 221 16.65 -6.79 -12.23
C VAL A 221 17.47 -6.76 -13.48
N MET A 222 17.53 -7.87 -14.20
CA MET A 222 18.34 -8.07 -15.41
C MET A 222 17.46 -8.30 -16.63
N THR A 223 18.02 -8.16 -17.83
CA THR A 223 17.35 -8.66 -19.04
C THR A 223 17.21 -10.18 -18.94
N GLU A 224 16.27 -10.78 -19.66
CA GLU A 224 16.10 -12.25 -19.67
C GLU A 224 17.37 -12.96 -20.14
N ASP A 225 18.06 -12.40 -21.16
CA ASP A 225 19.29 -12.97 -21.69
C ASP A 225 20.45 -12.90 -20.69
N ASP A 226 20.61 -11.78 -19.99
CA ASP A 226 21.65 -11.62 -18.99
C ASP A 226 21.37 -12.50 -17.76
N PHE A 227 20.11 -12.61 -17.36
CA PHE A 227 19.70 -13.47 -16.27
C PHE A 227 19.95 -14.94 -16.59
N SER A 228 19.57 -15.39 -17.77
CA SER A 228 19.80 -16.77 -18.24
C SER A 228 21.30 -17.09 -18.28
N ARG A 229 22.13 -16.17 -18.75
CA ARG A 229 23.58 -16.31 -18.77
C ARG A 229 24.15 -16.41 -17.36
N TRP A 230 23.69 -15.53 -16.46
CA TRP A 230 24.11 -15.55 -15.06
C TRP A 230 23.74 -16.88 -14.38
N VAL A 231 22.53 -17.41 -14.62
CA VAL A 231 22.12 -18.73 -14.10
C VAL A 231 23.06 -19.83 -14.60
N GLU A 232 23.37 -19.84 -15.91
CA GLU A 232 24.22 -20.86 -16.51
C GLU A 232 25.65 -20.83 -15.94
N GLU A 233 26.18 -19.64 -15.70
CA GLU A 233 27.54 -19.45 -15.16
C GLU A 233 27.65 -19.82 -13.68
N ASN A 234 26.57 -19.68 -12.90
CA ASN A 234 26.59 -19.82 -11.43
C ASN A 234 25.91 -21.09 -10.92
N LYS A 235 25.22 -21.86 -11.77
CA LYS A 235 24.64 -23.15 -11.34
C LYS A 235 25.75 -24.10 -10.86
N PRO A 236 25.50 -24.83 -9.75
CA PRO A 236 26.46 -25.82 -9.26
C PRO A 236 26.82 -26.81 -10.38
N LYS A 237 28.10 -26.98 -10.64
CA LYS A 237 28.55 -28.05 -11.53
C LYS A 237 28.10 -29.36 -10.90
N GLN A 238 27.28 -30.12 -11.64
CA GLN A 238 26.95 -31.48 -11.20
C GLN A 238 28.29 -32.24 -11.04
N GLY A 239 28.65 -32.48 -9.77
CA GLY A 239 29.84 -33.25 -9.47
C GLY A 239 29.70 -34.62 -10.11
N GLY A 240 30.57 -34.92 -11.01
CA GLY A 240 30.72 -36.28 -11.49
C GLY A 240 30.91 -37.17 -10.25
N ALA A 241 30.01 -38.11 -10.05
CA ALA A 241 30.21 -39.15 -9.06
C ALA A 241 31.53 -39.87 -9.39
N VAL A 242 32.50 -39.74 -8.46
CA VAL A 242 33.71 -40.53 -8.45
C VAL A 242 33.39 -41.82 -7.70
#